data_5d217ea379df6b26ec17c5595cf9c20d
#
_entry.id   5d217ea379df6b26ec17c5595cf9c20d
#
_cell.length_a   1.000
_cell.length_b   1.000
_cell.length_c   1.000
_cell.angle_alpha   90.00
_cell.angle_beta   90.00
_cell.angle_gamma   90.00
#
_symmetry.space_group_name_H-M   'P 1'
#
loop_
_entity.id
_entity.type
_entity.pdbx_description
1 polymer ?
#
loop_
_entity_poly.entity_id
_entity_poly.type
_entity_poly.pdbx_seq_one_letter_code
_entity_poly.pdbx_strand_id
1 'polypeptide(L)'
;MAAESFLSMMLAPSSLGETVVALHTAPLGRWTAKDILRAAGLPPLRPKQSAEVAEKLKKIKQGIPISPILLVGGVRDYLVIGDGYHRVSAAYRVDEDALVPGRLLWSS
;
A
#
# COMPACT_ATOMS: atom_id res chain seq x y z
N MET A 1 -6.85 -12.14 -6.33
CA MET A 1 -6.68 -11.11 -5.30
C MET A 1 -5.99 -9.88 -5.89
N ALA A 2 -6.29 -8.70 -5.36
CA ALA A 2 -5.72 -7.45 -5.90
C ALA A 2 -4.19 -7.44 -5.91
N ALA A 3 -3.54 -7.90 -4.83
CA ALA A 3 -2.08 -7.93 -4.74
C ALA A 3 -1.47 -8.85 -5.78
N GLU A 4 -2.08 -10.01 -6.01
CA GLU A 4 -1.60 -10.97 -7.01
C GLU A 4 -1.74 -10.42 -8.42
N SER A 5 -2.89 -9.83 -8.76
CA SER A 5 -3.11 -9.21 -10.06
C SER A 5 -2.14 -8.07 -10.33
N PHE A 6 -1.88 -7.25 -9.32
CA PHE A 6 -0.94 -6.14 -9.42
C PHE A 6 0.48 -6.65 -9.66
N LEU A 7 0.92 -7.63 -8.86
CA LEU A 7 2.28 -8.17 -8.94
C LEU A 7 2.54 -8.89 -10.26
N SER A 8 1.51 -9.47 -10.90
CA SER A 8 1.68 -10.12 -12.20
C SER A 8 2.08 -9.14 -13.30
N MET A 9 1.85 -7.85 -13.11
CA MET A 9 2.27 -6.80 -14.05
C MET A 9 3.72 -6.37 -13.83
N MET A 10 4.29 -6.67 -12.66
CA MET A 10 5.59 -6.16 -12.23
C MET A 10 6.67 -7.25 -12.13
N LEU A 11 6.27 -8.50 -11.94
CA LEU A 11 7.17 -9.61 -11.67
C LEU A 11 6.99 -10.73 -12.70
N ALA A 12 8.06 -11.54 -12.87
CA ALA A 12 7.98 -12.71 -13.73
C ALA A 12 6.93 -13.70 -13.20
N PRO A 13 6.10 -14.29 -14.08
CA PRO A 13 5.07 -15.24 -13.63
C PRO A 13 5.60 -16.40 -12.80
N SER A 14 6.83 -16.87 -13.08
CA SER A 14 7.44 -17.97 -12.35
C SER A 14 7.70 -17.69 -10.88
N SER A 15 7.79 -16.40 -10.49
CA SER A 15 8.04 -16.00 -9.10
C SER A 15 6.83 -15.40 -8.40
N LEU A 16 5.71 -15.25 -9.11
CA LEU A 16 4.55 -14.53 -8.59
C LEU A 16 3.98 -15.16 -7.32
N GLY A 17 3.75 -16.48 -7.32
CA GLY A 17 3.18 -17.18 -6.18
C GLY A 17 4.06 -17.07 -4.94
N GLU A 18 5.35 -17.26 -5.10
CA GLU A 18 6.31 -17.14 -4.01
C GLU A 18 6.35 -15.72 -3.44
N THR A 19 6.27 -14.71 -4.32
CA THR A 19 6.27 -13.32 -3.91
C THR A 19 5.02 -12.98 -3.09
N VAL A 20 3.85 -13.44 -3.51
CA VAL A 20 2.61 -13.20 -2.75
C VAL A 20 2.67 -13.85 -1.37
N VAL A 21 3.14 -15.08 -1.28
CA VAL A 21 3.30 -15.77 0.01
C VAL A 21 4.28 -15.01 0.91
N ALA A 22 5.42 -14.55 0.37
CA ALA A 22 6.41 -13.81 1.13
C ALA A 22 5.84 -12.48 1.66
N LEU A 23 4.99 -11.78 0.88
CA LEU A 23 4.34 -10.56 1.36
C LEU A 23 3.44 -10.82 2.56
N HIS A 24 2.70 -11.93 2.56
CA HIS A 24 1.80 -12.28 3.67
C HIS A 24 2.55 -12.67 4.93
N THR A 25 3.79 -13.14 4.81
CA THR A 25 4.61 -13.56 5.95
C THR A 25 5.65 -12.52 6.35
N ALA A 26 5.83 -11.46 5.58
CA ALA A 26 6.79 -10.41 5.88
C ALA A 26 6.43 -9.70 7.19
N PRO A 27 7.42 -9.25 7.99
CA PRO A 27 7.15 -8.53 9.23
C PRO A 27 6.33 -7.26 8.99
N LEU A 28 5.48 -6.93 9.96
CA LEU A 28 4.75 -5.67 9.95
C LEU A 28 5.68 -4.53 10.33
N GLY A 29 5.59 -3.45 9.58
CA GLY A 29 6.19 -2.18 9.89
C GLY A 29 5.16 -1.07 9.87
N ARG A 30 5.59 0.15 10.16
CA ARG A 30 4.74 1.34 10.09
C ARG A 30 5.51 2.48 9.48
N TRP A 31 4.88 3.18 8.54
CA TRP A 31 5.46 4.33 7.85
C TRP A 31 4.42 5.41 7.71
N THR A 32 4.86 6.66 7.63
CA THR A 32 3.90 7.76 7.41
C THR A 32 3.31 7.66 6.01
N ALA A 33 2.05 8.07 5.89
CA ALA A 33 1.36 8.07 4.60
C ALA A 33 2.14 8.88 3.56
N LYS A 34 2.68 10.04 3.94
CA LYS A 34 3.46 10.87 3.02
C LYS A 34 4.73 10.18 2.52
N ASP A 35 5.41 9.45 3.39
CA ASP A 35 6.65 8.76 3.02
C ASP A 35 6.36 7.61 2.05
N ILE A 36 5.27 6.86 2.30
CA ILE A 36 4.86 5.78 1.40
C ILE A 36 4.56 6.34 0.00
N LEU A 37 3.77 7.39 -0.08
CA LEU A 37 3.39 7.99 -1.37
C LEU A 37 4.60 8.57 -2.08
N ARG A 38 5.49 9.23 -1.34
CA ARG A 38 6.72 9.80 -1.90
C ARG A 38 7.61 8.69 -2.47
N ALA A 39 7.83 7.63 -1.69
CA ALA A 39 8.66 6.49 -2.12
C ALA A 39 8.05 5.75 -3.32
N ALA A 40 6.74 5.71 -3.42
CA ALA A 40 6.03 5.09 -4.53
C ALA A 40 5.90 6.00 -5.75
N GLY A 41 6.20 7.29 -5.60
CA GLY A 41 6.05 8.27 -6.68
C GLY A 41 4.59 8.50 -7.08
N LEU A 42 3.67 8.36 -6.13
CA LEU A 42 2.24 8.47 -6.38
C LEU A 42 1.62 9.63 -5.62
N PRO A 43 0.69 10.36 -6.25
CA PRO A 43 -0.07 11.38 -5.55
C PRO A 43 -1.17 10.75 -4.70
N PRO A 44 -1.57 11.39 -3.59
CA PRO A 44 -2.71 10.90 -2.84
C PRO A 44 -4.00 11.13 -3.62
N LEU A 45 -4.84 10.09 -3.70
CA LEU A 45 -6.16 10.23 -4.31
C LEU A 45 -7.08 11.05 -3.41
N ARG A 46 -7.99 11.79 -4.02
CA ARG A 46 -8.99 12.58 -3.29
C ARG A 46 -10.29 11.79 -3.19
N PRO A 47 -11.09 12.02 -2.11
CA PRO A 47 -12.41 11.39 -2.00
C PRO A 47 -13.32 11.64 -3.21
N LYS A 48 -13.18 12.81 -3.84
CA LYS A 48 -13.96 13.14 -5.05
C LYS A 48 -13.57 12.29 -6.24
N GLN A 49 -12.35 11.75 -6.27
CA GLN A 49 -11.83 10.94 -7.37
C GLN A 49 -12.10 9.45 -7.18
N SER A 50 -12.37 9.02 -5.95
CA SER A 50 -12.51 7.62 -5.64
C SER A 50 -13.48 7.40 -4.48
N ALA A 51 -14.55 6.67 -4.76
CA ALA A 51 -15.51 6.27 -3.74
C ALA A 51 -14.84 5.37 -2.67
N GLU A 52 -13.83 4.59 -3.06
CA GLU A 52 -13.09 3.74 -2.14
C GLU A 52 -12.28 4.58 -1.15
N VAL A 53 -11.66 5.66 -1.61
CA VAL A 53 -10.95 6.59 -0.70
C VAL A 53 -11.93 7.24 0.26
N ALA A 54 -13.09 7.69 -0.23
CA ALA A 54 -14.12 8.29 0.62
C ALA A 54 -14.59 7.30 1.71
N GLU A 55 -14.79 6.04 1.35
CA GLU A 55 -15.18 4.99 2.29
C GLU A 55 -14.10 4.74 3.36
N LYS A 56 -12.84 4.61 2.93
CA LYS A 56 -11.72 4.40 3.84
C LYS A 56 -11.53 5.59 4.77
N LEU A 57 -11.66 6.81 4.24
CA LEU A 57 -11.56 8.03 5.03
C LEU A 57 -12.62 8.06 6.13
N LYS A 58 -13.85 7.69 5.81
CA LYS A 58 -14.94 7.61 6.78
C LYS A 58 -14.61 6.64 7.91
N LYS A 59 -14.10 5.46 7.57
CA LYS A 59 -13.71 4.44 8.55
C LYS A 59 -12.59 4.94 9.47
N ILE A 60 -11.58 5.58 8.91
CA ILE A 60 -10.47 6.13 9.72
C ILE A 60 -10.99 7.18 10.69
N LYS A 61 -11.86 8.08 10.24
CA LYS A 61 -12.46 9.10 11.10
C LYS A 61 -13.35 8.52 12.20
N GLN A 62 -13.87 7.32 12.00
CA GLN A 62 -14.64 6.59 13.02
C GLN A 62 -13.74 5.82 14.01
N GLY A 63 -12.42 5.90 13.86
CA GLY A 63 -11.50 5.20 14.74
C GLY A 63 -11.25 3.75 14.38
N ILE A 64 -11.69 3.30 13.20
CA ILE A 64 -11.44 1.92 12.75
C ILE A 64 -9.97 1.81 12.33
N PRO A 65 -9.22 0.83 12.87
CA PRO A 65 -7.82 0.66 12.52
C PRO A 65 -7.62 0.39 11.03
N ILE A 66 -6.52 0.91 10.49
CA ILE A 66 -6.15 0.69 9.08
C ILE A 66 -5.60 -0.72 8.95
N SER A 67 -6.17 -1.50 8.03
CA SER A 67 -5.63 -2.83 7.71
C SER A 67 -4.26 -2.70 7.06
N PRO A 68 -3.32 -3.64 7.34
CA PRO A 68 -1.99 -3.58 6.75
C PRO A 68 -2.03 -3.57 5.22
N ILE A 69 -1.17 -2.73 4.65
CA ILE A 69 -0.98 -2.65 3.21
C ILE A 69 0.17 -3.56 2.79
N LEU A 70 0.30 -3.81 1.49
CA LEU A 70 1.38 -4.62 0.94
C LEU A 70 2.30 -3.74 0.09
N LEU A 71 3.60 -3.76 0.42
CA LEU A 71 4.61 -2.96 -0.25
C LEU A 71 5.69 -3.86 -0.82
N VAL A 72 6.19 -3.50 -2.01
CA VAL A 72 7.31 -4.21 -2.64
C VAL A 72 8.39 -3.17 -2.95
N GLY A 73 9.57 -3.36 -2.34
CA GLY A 73 10.73 -2.54 -2.62
C GLY A 73 11.69 -3.25 -3.58
N GLY A 74 12.66 -2.51 -4.11
CA GLY A 74 13.67 -3.08 -4.99
C GLY A 74 13.20 -3.35 -6.42
N VAL A 75 11.99 -2.91 -6.78
CA VAL A 75 11.49 -3.00 -8.13
C VAL A 75 11.78 -1.66 -8.81
N ARG A 76 12.82 -1.63 -9.66
CA ARG A 76 13.33 -0.39 -10.24
C ARG A 76 13.82 0.54 -9.12
N ASP A 77 13.60 1.85 -9.25
CA ASP A 77 14.13 2.86 -8.33
C ASP A 77 13.11 3.38 -7.34
N TYR A 78 11.96 2.71 -7.21
CA TYR A 78 10.91 3.18 -6.31
C TYR A 78 10.15 2.02 -5.69
N LEU A 79 9.41 2.36 -4.63
CA LEU A 79 8.54 1.43 -3.94
C LEU A 79 7.28 1.18 -4.76
N VAL A 80 6.76 -0.05 -4.71
CA VAL A 80 5.49 -0.39 -5.34
C VAL A 80 4.48 -0.70 -4.24
N ILE A 81 3.29 -0.09 -4.33
CA ILE A 81 2.18 -0.44 -3.46
C ILE A 81 1.45 -1.61 -4.11
N GLY A 82 1.67 -2.83 -3.60
CA GLY A 82 1.04 -4.03 -4.13
C GLY A 82 -0.45 -4.10 -3.81
N ASP A 83 -0.84 -3.57 -2.64
CA ASP A 83 -2.23 -3.45 -2.23
C ASP A 83 -2.33 -2.35 -1.17
N GLY A 84 -3.32 -1.48 -1.28
CA GLY A 84 -3.63 -0.50 -0.24
C GLY A 84 -3.46 0.96 -0.63
N TYR A 85 -3.39 1.29 -1.91
CA TYR A 85 -3.26 2.69 -2.35
C TYR A 85 -4.42 3.55 -1.83
N HIS A 86 -5.65 3.03 -1.84
CA HIS A 86 -6.80 3.77 -1.32
C HIS A 86 -6.69 4.02 0.19
N ARG A 87 -6.18 3.04 0.94
CA ARG A 87 -5.96 3.18 2.38
C ARG A 87 -4.91 4.22 2.71
N VAL A 88 -3.80 4.21 1.98
CA VAL A 88 -2.72 5.20 2.17
C VAL A 88 -3.23 6.60 1.81
N SER A 89 -3.96 6.73 0.69
CA SER A 89 -4.53 8.01 0.28
C SER A 89 -5.48 8.56 1.33
N ALA A 90 -6.36 7.72 1.86
CA ALA A 90 -7.30 8.12 2.91
C ALA A 90 -6.57 8.55 4.19
N ALA A 91 -5.56 7.79 4.61
CA ALA A 91 -4.75 8.14 5.77
C ALA A 91 -4.07 9.51 5.59
N TYR A 92 -3.51 9.76 4.41
CA TYR A 92 -2.88 11.03 4.08
C TYR A 92 -3.87 12.20 4.21
N ARG A 93 -5.13 12.01 3.82
CA ARG A 93 -6.16 13.05 3.91
C ARG A 93 -6.56 13.39 5.33
N VAL A 94 -6.42 12.45 6.26
CA VAL A 94 -6.62 12.71 7.69
C VAL A 94 -5.42 13.45 8.25
N ASP A 95 -4.23 12.92 8.00
CA ASP A 95 -2.95 13.47 8.47
C ASP A 95 -1.86 12.87 7.63
N GLU A 96 -1.07 13.70 6.95
CA GLU A 96 0.03 13.23 6.11
C GLU A 96 1.09 12.44 6.91
N ASP A 97 1.18 12.71 8.21
CA ASP A 97 2.08 12.00 9.12
C ASP A 97 1.43 10.80 9.80
N ALA A 98 0.20 10.43 9.43
CA ALA A 98 -0.46 9.24 9.97
C ALA A 98 0.35 8.00 9.65
N LEU A 99 0.55 7.15 10.68
CA LEU A 99 1.28 5.89 10.50
C LEU A 99 0.36 4.84 9.88
N VAL A 100 0.85 4.23 8.82
CA VAL A 100 0.13 3.17 8.10
C VAL A 100 0.86 1.86 8.31
N PRO A 101 0.19 0.82 8.82
CA PRO A 101 0.83 -0.48 8.95
C PRO A 101 0.98 -1.12 7.59
N GLY A 102 2.06 -1.86 7.41
CA GLY A 102 2.30 -2.53 6.15
C GLY A 102 3.32 -3.65 6.27
N ARG A 103 3.31 -4.50 5.26
CA ARG A 103 4.32 -5.55 5.11
C ARG A 103 5.16 -5.20 3.90
N LEU A 104 6.48 -5.20 4.08
CA LEU A 104 7.42 -4.81 3.04
C LEU A 104 8.26 -6.03 2.62
N LEU A 105 8.22 -6.34 1.35
CA LEU A 105 9.09 -7.34 0.73
C LEU A 105 10.06 -6.62 -0.19
N TRP A 106 11.36 -6.94 -0.04
CA TRP A 106 12.38 -6.48 -0.97
C TRP A 106 12.57 -7.52 -2.07
N SER A 107 12.34 -7.09 -3.30
CA SER A 107 12.65 -7.89 -4.48
C SER A 107 14.13 -7.74 -4.80
N SER A 108 14.85 -8.83 -4.88
CA SER A 108 16.28 -8.80 -5.23
C SER A 108 16.50 -9.03 -6.71
#